data_791d16d3cbb7be46e262b7684b88e493
#
_entry.id   791d16d3cbb7be46e262b7684b88e493
#
_cell.length_a   1.000
_cell.length_b   1.000
_cell.length_c   1.000
_cell.angle_alpha   90.00
_cell.angle_beta   90.00
_cell.angle_gamma   90.00
#
_symmetry.space_group_name_H-M   'P 1'
#
loop_
_entity.id
_entity.type
_entity.pdbx_description
1 polymer ?
#
loop_
_entity_poly.entity_id
_entity_poly.type
_entity_poly.pdbx_seq_one_letter_code
_entity_poly.pdbx_strand_id
1 'polypeptide(L)'
;MEIKINNHNYEVIKNEKDAIDVDLLQEKVTEYYDDFDYIVGDWAYGKVRLKGFYDSKNKKAKEHNDIKNIEKYITEKCAYGCKWFEIKKIDWKPFFYLI
;
A
#
# COMPACT_ATOMS: atom_id res chain seq x y z
N MET A 1 -11.61 -4.63 5.27
CA MET A 1 -11.60 -3.47 6.18
C MET A 1 -11.03 -2.27 5.44
N GLU A 2 -11.63 -1.13 5.64
CA GLU A 2 -11.17 0.10 5.01
C GLU A 2 -10.55 1.04 6.03
N ILE A 3 -9.53 1.76 5.61
CA ILE A 3 -8.91 2.79 6.44
C ILE A 3 -8.76 4.05 5.60
N LYS A 4 -8.71 5.18 6.29
CA LYS A 4 -8.50 6.48 5.64
C LYS A 4 -7.16 7.03 6.06
N ILE A 5 -6.32 7.36 5.07
CA ILE A 5 -5.02 7.95 5.32
C ILE A 5 -4.94 9.21 4.48
N ASN A 6 -4.86 10.37 5.13
CA ASN A 6 -4.79 11.68 4.45
C ASN A 6 -5.88 11.77 3.40
N ASN A 7 -6.82 12.06 3.22
CA ASN A 7 -7.87 12.23 2.21
C ASN A 7 -8.09 11.07 1.24
N HIS A 8 -7.36 9.96 1.42
CA HIS A 8 -7.55 8.79 0.56
C HIS A 8 -8.08 7.61 1.36
N ASN A 9 -8.95 6.84 0.73
CA ASN A 9 -9.48 5.63 1.33
C ASN A 9 -8.75 4.43 0.77
N TYR A 10 -8.45 3.47 1.63
CA TYR A 10 -7.72 2.26 1.25
C TYR A 10 -8.45 1.03 1.76
N GLU A 11 -8.43 -0.02 0.95
CA GLU A 11 -8.87 -1.35 1.36
C GLU A 11 -7.66 -2.08 1.91
N VAL A 12 -7.80 -2.68 3.10
CA VAL A 12 -6.72 -3.49 3.66
C VAL A 12 -6.77 -4.86 3.01
N ILE A 13 -5.76 -5.15 2.21
CA ILE A 13 -5.63 -6.43 1.52
C ILE A 13 -4.90 -7.43 2.41
N LYS A 14 -3.85 -6.99 3.08
CA LYS A 14 -3.05 -7.84 3.95
C LYS A 14 -2.56 -7.02 5.14
N ASN A 15 -2.64 -7.60 6.32
CA ASN A 15 -2.16 -6.94 7.54
C ASN A 15 -1.50 -8.00 8.42
N GLU A 16 -0.30 -8.39 8.05
CA GLU A 16 0.42 -9.47 8.71
C GLU A 16 0.99 -9.01 10.04
N LYS A 17 0.64 -9.74 11.10
CA LYS A 17 1.11 -9.44 12.47
C LYS A 17 0.74 -8.04 12.94
N ASP A 18 -0.43 -7.57 12.52
CA ASP A 18 -0.94 -6.26 12.95
C ASP A 18 0.06 -5.15 12.61
N ALA A 19 0.49 -5.14 11.38
CA ALA A 19 1.53 -4.23 10.91
C ALA A 19 1.06 -2.80 10.68
N ILE A 20 -0.25 -2.57 10.54
CA ILE A 20 -0.78 -1.25 10.22
C ILE A 20 -0.92 -0.40 11.49
N ASP A 21 -0.27 0.76 11.46
CA ASP A 21 -0.41 1.80 12.48
C ASP A 21 -0.91 3.04 11.74
N VAL A 22 -2.21 3.30 11.82
CA VAL A 22 -2.84 4.36 11.05
C VAL A 22 -2.26 5.72 11.37
N ASP A 23 -2.03 6.01 12.66
CA ASP A 23 -1.49 7.31 13.05
C ASP A 23 -0.10 7.53 12.45
N LEU A 24 0.72 6.50 12.48
CA LEU A 24 2.05 6.57 11.89
C LEU A 24 1.97 6.76 10.37
N LEU A 25 1.04 6.06 9.73
CA LEU A 25 0.87 6.17 8.29
C LEU A 25 0.39 7.56 7.87
N GLN A 26 -0.40 8.23 8.70
CA GLN A 26 -0.82 9.61 8.42
C GLN A 26 0.40 10.53 8.29
N GLU A 27 1.46 10.23 9.05
CA GLU A 27 2.69 11.02 8.98
C GLU A 27 3.59 10.61 7.82
N LYS A 28 3.63 9.32 7.50
CA LYS A 28 4.59 8.78 6.54
C LYS A 28 4.10 8.78 5.09
N VAL A 29 2.79 8.66 4.90
CA VAL A 29 2.22 8.63 3.55
C VAL A 29 2.00 10.05 3.07
N THR A 30 2.89 10.50 2.20
CA THR A 30 2.86 11.86 1.65
C THR A 30 2.21 11.86 0.26
N GLU A 31 2.14 13.02 -0.37
CA GLU A 31 1.61 13.16 -1.71
C GLU A 31 2.34 12.31 -2.74
N TYR A 32 3.58 11.94 -2.45
CA TYR A 32 4.34 11.05 -3.31
C TYR A 32 3.56 9.78 -3.64
N TYR A 33 2.77 9.28 -2.68
CA TYR A 33 2.04 8.03 -2.84
C TYR A 33 0.70 8.18 -3.57
N ASP A 34 0.29 9.40 -3.87
CA ASP A 34 -1.00 9.63 -4.53
C ASP A 34 -1.07 8.99 -5.92
N ASP A 35 0.06 8.87 -6.58
CA ASP A 35 0.11 8.30 -7.93
C ASP A 35 0.01 6.76 -7.95
N PHE A 36 0.24 6.13 -6.83
CA PHE A 36 0.27 4.66 -6.77
C PHE A 36 -1.10 4.07 -6.46
N ASP A 37 -1.33 2.87 -6.96
CA ASP A 37 -2.58 2.16 -6.72
C ASP A 37 -2.56 1.41 -5.39
N TYR A 38 -1.36 1.01 -4.94
CA TYR A 38 -1.18 0.28 -3.69
C TYR A 38 -0.03 0.87 -2.90
N ILE A 39 -0.10 0.69 -1.58
CA ILE A 39 1.03 0.98 -0.70
C ILE A 39 1.31 -0.30 0.07
N VAL A 40 2.56 -0.72 0.05
CA VAL A 40 3.02 -1.87 0.81
C VAL A 40 4.01 -1.36 1.86
N GLY A 41 3.84 -1.82 3.09
CA GLY A 41 4.75 -1.45 4.17
C GLY A 41 5.27 -2.67 4.89
N ASP A 42 6.52 -2.61 5.29
CA ASP A 42 7.10 -3.64 6.14
C ASP A 42 7.91 -2.98 7.26
N TRP A 43 8.11 -3.72 8.32
CA TRP A 43 8.82 -3.19 9.48
C TRP A 43 10.22 -3.79 9.53
N ALA A 44 11.22 -2.92 9.66
CA ALA A 44 12.60 -3.33 9.81
C ALA A 44 13.27 -2.42 10.82
N TYR A 45 13.91 -3.02 11.80
CA TYR A 45 14.62 -2.29 12.85
C TYR A 45 13.73 -1.27 13.57
N GLY A 46 12.47 -1.65 13.80
CA GLY A 46 11.53 -0.80 14.52
C GLY A 46 10.96 0.35 13.70
N LYS A 47 11.20 0.36 12.40
CA LYS A 47 10.70 1.41 11.51
C LYS A 47 9.91 0.82 10.36
N VAL A 48 8.85 1.53 9.96
CA VAL A 48 8.09 1.12 8.80
C VAL A 48 8.78 1.64 7.53
N ARG A 49 8.84 0.77 6.51
CA ARG A 49 9.31 1.14 5.18
C ARG A 49 8.15 1.02 4.24
N LEU A 50 7.98 2.00 3.37
CA LEU A 50 6.84 2.06 2.46
C LEU A 50 7.30 1.97 1.02
N LYS A 51 6.50 1.32 0.20
CA LYS A 51 6.73 1.27 -1.25
C LYS A 51 5.41 1.34 -1.98
N GLY A 52 5.35 2.18 -3.01
CA GLY A 52 4.18 2.27 -3.87
C GLY A 52 4.23 1.22 -4.97
N PHE A 53 3.08 0.66 -5.28
CA PHE A 53 2.93 -0.30 -6.38
C PHE A 53 1.79 0.13 -7.27
N TYR A 54 1.84 -0.29 -8.53
CA TYR A 54 0.79 -0.06 -9.49
C TYR A 54 0.01 -1.33 -9.76
N ASP A 55 -1.27 -1.16 -10.08
CA ASP A 55 -2.07 -2.25 -10.60
C ASP A 55 -1.41 -2.73 -11.90
N SER A 56 -1.50 -4.02 -12.19
CA SER A 56 -0.88 -4.60 -13.38
C SER A 56 -1.37 -3.99 -14.68
N LYS A 57 -2.56 -3.43 -14.68
CA LYS A 57 -3.14 -2.79 -15.86
C LYS A 57 -2.73 -1.35 -16.02
N ASN A 58 -2.06 -0.78 -15.02
CA ASN A 58 -1.61 0.60 -15.08
C ASN A 58 -0.42 0.69 -16.04
N LYS A 59 -0.45 1.68 -16.93
CA LYS A 59 0.64 1.87 -17.89
C LYS A 59 1.98 2.12 -17.26
N LYS A 60 2.00 2.59 -16.01
CA LYS A 60 3.23 2.87 -15.28
C LYS A 60 3.83 1.64 -14.62
N ALA A 61 3.10 0.51 -14.62
CA ALA A 61 3.59 -0.70 -13.96
C ALA A 61 4.83 -1.24 -14.65
N LYS A 62 5.85 -1.52 -13.86
CA LYS A 62 7.11 -2.13 -14.27
C LYS A 62 7.33 -3.35 -13.39
N GLU A 63 8.32 -4.17 -13.72
CA GLU A 63 8.58 -5.36 -12.93
C GLU A 63 8.73 -5.07 -11.45
N HIS A 64 9.45 -4.00 -11.10
CA HIS A 64 9.75 -3.68 -9.71
C HIS A 64 8.61 -3.03 -8.93
N ASN A 65 7.56 -2.56 -9.61
CA ASN A 65 6.44 -1.90 -8.94
C ASN A 65 5.07 -2.39 -9.38
N ASP A 66 5.01 -3.53 -10.06
CA ASP A 66 3.75 -4.16 -10.43
C ASP A 66 3.27 -4.99 -9.25
N ILE A 67 2.03 -4.79 -8.84
CA ILE A 67 1.50 -5.47 -7.65
C ILE A 67 1.51 -6.99 -7.77
N LYS A 68 1.48 -7.52 -8.99
CA LYS A 68 1.54 -8.99 -9.18
C LYS A 68 2.82 -9.59 -8.64
N ASN A 69 3.87 -8.78 -8.45
CA ASN A 69 5.17 -9.23 -7.97
C ASN A 69 5.38 -9.00 -6.48
N ILE A 70 4.30 -8.71 -5.74
CA ILE A 70 4.42 -8.38 -4.33
C ILE A 70 5.04 -9.48 -3.49
N GLU A 71 4.71 -10.74 -3.77
CA GLU A 71 5.27 -11.84 -2.97
C GLU A 71 6.77 -11.93 -3.12
N LYS A 72 7.27 -11.71 -4.33
CA LYS A 72 8.70 -11.67 -4.56
C LYS A 72 9.35 -10.53 -3.77
N TYR A 73 8.72 -9.36 -3.80
CA TYR A 73 9.22 -8.20 -3.07
C TYR A 73 9.31 -8.50 -1.57
N ILE A 74 8.24 -9.05 -1.00
CA ILE A 74 8.21 -9.35 0.43
C ILE A 74 9.24 -10.42 0.77
N THR A 75 9.37 -11.44 -0.04
CA THR A 75 10.35 -12.50 0.21
C THR A 75 11.78 -11.96 0.21
N GLU A 76 12.07 -11.01 -0.67
CA GLU A 76 13.41 -10.45 -0.78
C GLU A 76 13.72 -9.37 0.26
N LYS A 77 12.71 -8.59 0.67
CA LYS A 77 12.94 -7.40 1.50
C LYS A 77 12.54 -7.57 2.95
N CYS A 78 11.59 -8.45 3.23
CA CYS A 78 11.07 -8.62 4.58
C CYS A 78 11.77 -9.82 5.23
N ALA A 79 12.35 -9.61 6.39
CA ALA A 79 12.98 -10.70 7.12
C ALA A 79 11.92 -11.72 7.49
N TYR A 80 12.34 -12.98 7.67
CA TYR A 80 11.42 -14.04 8.06
C TYR A 80 10.63 -13.62 9.31
N GLY A 81 9.32 -13.74 9.20
CA GLY A 81 8.44 -13.40 10.33
C GLY A 81 8.24 -11.90 10.54
N CYS A 82 8.66 -11.05 9.64
CA CYS A 82 8.47 -9.62 9.81
C CYS A 82 6.99 -9.24 9.66
N LYS A 83 6.65 -8.06 10.17
CA LYS A 83 5.31 -7.51 9.99
C LYS A 83 5.25 -6.78 8.66
N TRP A 84 4.16 -6.94 7.92
CA TRP A 84 3.98 -6.21 6.68
C TRP A 84 2.50 -6.07 6.35
N PHE A 85 2.19 -5.11 5.49
CA PHE A 85 0.82 -4.88 5.06
C PHE A 85 0.78 -4.48 3.59
N GLU A 86 -0.40 -4.68 3.01
CA GLU A 86 -0.72 -4.22 1.66
C GLU A 86 -2.08 -3.53 1.72
N ILE A 87 -2.13 -2.29 1.24
CA ILE A 87 -3.38 -1.55 1.15
C ILE A 87 -3.57 -1.06 -0.28
N LYS A 88 -4.81 -1.09 -0.75
CA LYS A 88 -5.17 -0.68 -2.10
C LYS A 88 -6.01 0.59 -2.05
N LYS A 89 -5.62 1.59 -2.82
CA LYS A 89 -6.37 2.83 -2.88
C LYS A 89 -7.72 2.59 -3.55
N ILE A 90 -8.79 3.01 -2.91
CA ILE A 90 -10.14 2.79 -3.39
C ILE A 90 -10.95 4.08 -3.40
N ASP A 91 -10.27 5.20 -3.57
CA ASP A 91 -10.96 6.48 -3.61
C ASP A 91 -12.13 6.39 -4.56
N TRP A 92 -13.31 6.68 -4.03
CA TRP A 92 -14.52 6.53 -4.79
C TRP A 92 -14.97 7.87 -5.34
N LYS A 93 -15.41 7.87 -6.60
CA LYS A 93 -15.86 9.08 -7.26
C LYS A 93 -17.30 8.90 -7.73
N PRO A 94 -18.23 8.99 -6.82
CA PRO A 94 -19.61 8.61 -7.07
C PRO A 94 -20.26 9.33 -8.23
N PHE A 95 -19.91 10.56 -8.47
CA PHE A 95 -20.57 11.30 -9.52
C PHE A 95 -20.38 10.69 -10.90
N PHE A 96 -19.37 9.87 -11.07
CA PHE A 96 -19.16 9.18 -12.33
C PHE A 96 -20.28 8.21 -12.64
N TYR A 97 -20.90 7.71 -11.61
CA TYR A 97 -21.89 6.66 -11.75
C TYR A 97 -23.29 7.19 -11.84
N LEU A 98 -23.41 8.48 -11.71
CA LEU A 98 -24.71 9.13 -11.77
C LEU A 98 -25.04 9.64 -13.15
N ILE A 99 -24.11 9.54 -14.05
CA ILE A 99 -24.25 10.09 -15.38
C ILE A 99 -24.82 9.07 -16.33
#